data_ecdfeb1cabf30fcfa0746e7ecd0098e7
#
_entry.id   ecdfeb1cabf30fcfa0746e7ecd0098e7
#
_cell.length_a   1.000
_cell.length_b   1.000
_cell.length_c   1.000
_cell.angle_alpha   90.00
_cell.angle_beta   90.00
_cell.angle_gamma   90.00
#
_symmetry.space_group_name_H-M   'P 1'
#
loop_
_entity.id
_entity.type
_entity.pdbx_description
1 polymer ?
#
loop_
_entity_poly.entity_id
_entity_poly.type
_entity_poly.pdbx_seq_one_letter_code
_entity_poly.pdbx_strand_id
1 'polypeptide(L)'
;MAELDTSSGGGHKKGRGGRRSKKLSTRVDLTPMVDLGFLLITFFIFTTTMSRPTAMRLILPKDVPIKDEQPVPKSAVITVLPAKNDLIYYYEGDDPTKLQTADFHSIRTIILNKKHRTNPRWFEVVLKPTKDANYKNAVDILDEMKIDAVPHYALVDITPVESSLIETTQKANGIR
;
A
#
# COMPACT_ATOMS: atom_id res chain seq x y z
N MET A 1 1.36 -7.39 -43.15
CA MET A 1 1.22 -7.78 -44.59
C MET A 1 2.61 -8.10 -45.10
N ALA A 2 2.86 -9.36 -45.43
CA ALA A 2 4.13 -9.81 -45.99
C ALA A 2 4.07 -9.60 -47.49
N GLU A 3 4.78 -8.62 -48.03
CA GLU A 3 4.93 -8.39 -49.47
C GLU A 3 6.13 -9.18 -50.01
N LEU A 4 5.84 -10.12 -50.86
CA LEU A 4 6.81 -10.82 -51.67
C LEU A 4 7.03 -10.00 -52.97
N ASP A 5 8.12 -9.26 -53.04
CA ASP A 5 8.49 -8.50 -54.23
C ASP A 5 9.23 -9.42 -55.21
N THR A 6 8.55 -9.83 -56.27
CA THR A 6 9.13 -10.55 -57.41
C THR A 6 9.39 -9.58 -58.57
N SER A 7 10.53 -8.90 -58.54
CA SER A 7 10.94 -8.08 -59.66
C SER A 7 11.52 -8.95 -60.79
N SER A 8 10.73 -9.08 -61.86
CA SER A 8 11.11 -9.71 -63.14
C SER A 8 11.72 -8.66 -64.09
N GLY A 9 13.04 -8.65 -64.19
CA GLY A 9 13.74 -7.88 -65.22
C GLY A 9 14.10 -8.74 -66.42
N GLY A 10 13.36 -8.56 -67.54
CA GLY A 10 13.63 -9.21 -68.80
C GLY A 10 14.77 -8.56 -69.63
N GLY A 11 15.69 -9.35 -70.10
CA GLY A 11 16.72 -8.99 -71.10
C GLY A 11 17.08 -10.17 -71.94
N HIS A 12 16.61 -10.15 -73.22
CA HIS A 12 16.96 -11.15 -74.24
C HIS A 12 18.43 -11.01 -74.60
N LYS A 13 19.21 -12.09 -74.45
CA LYS A 13 20.31 -12.45 -75.34
C LYS A 13 20.43 -13.97 -75.46
N LYS A 14 20.27 -14.47 -76.67
CA LYS A 14 20.55 -15.86 -77.10
C LYS A 14 22.02 -16.16 -76.80
N GLY A 15 22.33 -17.13 -75.98
CA GLY A 15 23.66 -17.69 -75.71
C GLY A 15 23.50 -19.09 -75.19
N ARG A 16 23.99 -20.03 -75.84
CA ARG A 16 24.03 -21.50 -75.71
C ARG A 16 24.57 -21.90 -74.31
N GLY A 17 23.85 -22.78 -73.64
CA GLY A 17 24.43 -23.71 -72.66
C GLY A 17 24.64 -23.19 -71.19
N GLY A 18 23.84 -23.65 -70.33
CA GLY A 18 24.03 -23.54 -68.86
C GLY A 18 22.74 -23.08 -68.19
N ARG A 19 22.03 -24.00 -67.50
CA ARG A 19 20.95 -23.65 -66.61
C ARG A 19 21.60 -22.87 -65.46
N ARG A 20 21.63 -21.55 -65.56
CA ARG A 20 21.90 -20.68 -64.40
C ARG A 20 20.67 -20.71 -63.52
N SER A 21 20.75 -21.41 -62.40
CA SER A 21 19.76 -21.30 -61.37
C SER A 21 19.70 -19.83 -60.95
N LYS A 22 18.55 -19.17 -61.13
CA LYS A 22 18.27 -17.86 -60.58
C LYS A 22 18.45 -17.96 -59.05
N LYS A 23 19.45 -17.28 -58.52
CA LYS A 23 19.55 -17.07 -57.08
C LYS A 23 18.37 -16.19 -56.68
N LEU A 24 17.34 -16.79 -56.11
CA LEU A 24 16.29 -16.06 -55.39
C LEU A 24 16.92 -15.38 -54.19
N SER A 25 17.01 -14.08 -54.25
CA SER A 25 17.35 -13.29 -53.05
C SER A 25 16.17 -13.38 -52.11
N THR A 26 16.22 -14.31 -51.18
CA THR A 26 15.27 -14.37 -50.06
C THR A 26 15.60 -13.24 -49.10
N ARG A 27 14.90 -12.12 -49.25
CA ARG A 27 14.86 -11.11 -48.15
C ARG A 27 13.98 -11.70 -47.06
N VAL A 28 14.61 -12.03 -45.96
CA VAL A 28 13.90 -12.47 -44.74
C VAL A 28 13.29 -11.21 -44.10
N ASP A 29 11.97 -11.19 -44.00
CA ASP A 29 11.26 -10.14 -43.27
C ASP A 29 11.50 -10.37 -41.76
N LEU A 30 12.18 -9.43 -41.09
CA LEU A 30 12.48 -9.49 -39.69
C LEU A 30 11.38 -8.85 -38.81
N THR A 31 10.35 -8.27 -39.44
CA THR A 31 9.25 -7.58 -38.72
C THR A 31 8.59 -8.46 -37.66
N PRO A 32 8.27 -9.76 -37.94
CA PRO A 32 7.67 -10.61 -36.90
C PRO A 32 8.59 -10.87 -35.71
N MET A 33 9.90 -10.89 -35.93
CA MET A 33 10.87 -11.09 -34.83
C MET A 33 10.95 -9.87 -33.91
N VAL A 34 10.90 -8.67 -34.52
CA VAL A 34 10.91 -7.41 -33.74
C VAL A 34 9.61 -7.27 -32.95
N ASP A 35 8.48 -7.63 -33.55
CA ASP A 35 7.18 -7.59 -32.85
C ASP A 35 7.14 -8.54 -31.66
N LEU A 36 7.63 -9.78 -31.84
CA LEU A 36 7.77 -10.74 -30.74
C LEU A 36 8.64 -10.18 -29.61
N GLY A 37 9.77 -9.55 -29.95
CA GLY A 37 10.66 -8.92 -28.98
C GLY A 37 9.98 -7.77 -28.25
N PHE A 38 9.23 -6.95 -28.95
CA PHE A 38 8.46 -5.85 -28.36
C PHE A 38 7.36 -6.34 -27.43
N LEU A 39 6.60 -7.36 -27.84
CA LEU A 39 5.59 -7.97 -26.98
C LEU A 39 6.21 -8.58 -25.72
N LEU A 40 7.37 -9.23 -25.82
CA LEU A 40 8.07 -9.78 -24.67
C LEU A 40 8.49 -8.67 -23.69
N ILE A 41 9.08 -7.58 -24.20
CA ILE A 41 9.51 -6.45 -23.37
C ILE A 41 8.31 -5.80 -22.69
N THR A 42 7.23 -5.53 -23.42
CA THR A 42 6.01 -4.92 -22.84
C THR A 42 5.37 -5.82 -21.79
N PHE A 43 5.34 -7.12 -22.03
CA PHE A 43 4.86 -8.10 -21.05
C PHE A 43 5.70 -8.07 -19.76
N PHE A 44 7.03 -8.08 -19.86
CA PHE A 44 7.89 -8.03 -18.69
C PHE A 44 7.75 -6.69 -17.94
N ILE A 45 7.68 -5.56 -18.64
CA ILE A 45 7.47 -4.26 -18.00
C ILE A 45 6.13 -4.26 -17.25
N PHE A 46 5.07 -4.77 -17.87
CA PHE A 46 3.75 -4.85 -17.27
C PHE A 46 3.75 -5.74 -16.01
N THR A 47 4.30 -6.94 -16.09
CA THR A 47 4.35 -7.88 -14.96
C THR A 47 5.21 -7.35 -13.81
N THR A 48 6.36 -6.74 -14.09
CA THR A 48 7.22 -6.16 -13.04
C THR A 48 6.59 -4.93 -12.39
N THR A 49 5.81 -4.14 -13.14
CA THR A 49 5.11 -2.97 -12.60
C THR A 49 3.97 -3.38 -11.67
N MET A 50 3.23 -4.44 -12.00
CA MET A 50 2.18 -4.98 -11.12
C MET A 50 2.71 -5.67 -9.88
N SER A 51 3.93 -6.20 -9.94
CA SER A 51 4.56 -6.92 -8.81
C SER A 51 5.21 -6.01 -7.76
N ARG A 52 5.11 -4.69 -7.90
CA ARG A 52 5.68 -3.78 -6.89
C ARG A 52 4.86 -3.84 -5.61
N PRO A 53 5.43 -4.30 -4.49
CA PRO A 53 4.75 -4.24 -3.20
C PRO A 53 4.51 -2.78 -2.84
N THR A 54 3.27 -2.41 -2.63
CA THR A 54 2.89 -1.08 -2.12
C THR A 54 3.14 -1.08 -0.62
N ALA A 55 4.30 -0.60 -0.20
CA ALA A 55 4.55 -0.41 1.23
C ALA A 55 3.75 0.79 1.73
N MET A 56 3.14 0.63 2.90
CA MET A 56 2.46 1.72 3.60
C MET A 56 3.49 2.74 4.07
N ARG A 57 3.26 4.03 3.81
CA ARG A 57 4.07 5.09 4.41
C ARG A 57 3.61 5.28 5.85
N LEU A 58 4.42 4.83 6.77
CA LEU A 58 4.23 5.08 8.18
C LEU A 58 4.97 6.36 8.56
N ILE A 59 4.25 7.36 9.05
CA ILE A 59 4.84 8.58 9.56
C ILE A 59 5.06 8.38 11.06
N LEU A 60 6.30 8.10 11.43
CA LEU A 60 6.70 8.05 12.82
C LEU A 60 7.00 9.48 13.30
N PRO A 61 6.52 9.89 14.47
CA PRO A 61 6.90 11.17 15.07
C PRO A 61 8.43 11.24 15.20
N LYS A 62 9.00 12.37 14.79
CA LYS A 62 10.43 12.60 15.00
C LYS A 62 10.63 13.15 16.42
N ASP A 63 11.60 12.63 17.13
CA ASP A 63 12.02 13.13 18.45
C ASP A 63 12.74 14.50 18.37
N VAL A 64 12.31 15.37 17.48
CA VAL A 64 12.90 16.70 17.28
C VAL A 64 11.97 17.72 17.95
N PRO A 65 12.46 18.56 18.84
CA PRO A 65 11.65 19.65 19.40
C PRO A 65 11.29 20.62 18.26
N ILE A 66 10.04 20.55 17.81
CA ILE A 66 9.52 21.42 16.75
C ILE A 66 9.12 22.74 17.39
N LYS A 67 9.87 23.77 17.11
CA LYS A 67 9.75 25.10 17.72
C LYS A 67 8.45 25.87 17.38
N ASP A 68 7.68 25.43 16.38
CA ASP A 68 6.57 26.24 15.83
C ASP A 68 5.26 25.47 15.60
N GLU A 69 5.08 24.26 16.13
CA GLU A 69 3.78 23.57 16.03
C GLU A 69 2.81 24.05 17.13
N GLN A 70 1.65 24.50 16.70
CA GLN A 70 0.55 24.76 17.62
C GLN A 70 0.11 23.45 18.25
N PRO A 71 0.01 23.37 19.59
CA PRO A 71 -0.38 22.14 20.26
C PRO A 71 -1.77 21.69 19.80
N VAL A 72 -1.88 20.43 19.38
CA VAL A 72 -3.16 19.84 19.00
C VAL A 72 -4.09 19.84 20.21
N PRO A 73 -5.33 20.31 20.10
CA PRO A 73 -6.29 20.27 21.19
C PRO A 73 -6.48 18.81 21.66
N LYS A 74 -6.33 18.55 22.95
CA LYS A 74 -6.48 17.20 23.54
C LYS A 74 -7.81 16.54 23.15
N SER A 75 -8.87 17.33 23.02
CA SER A 75 -10.19 16.86 22.59
C SER A 75 -10.24 16.39 21.14
N ALA A 76 -9.23 16.70 20.31
CA ALA A 76 -9.17 16.31 18.89
C ALA A 76 -8.45 14.98 18.67
N VAL A 77 -7.79 14.45 19.69
CA VAL A 77 -7.02 13.21 19.64
C VAL A 77 -7.86 12.03 20.07
N ILE A 78 -7.71 10.92 19.39
CA ILE A 78 -8.20 9.60 19.80
C ILE A 78 -7.03 8.62 19.81
N THR A 79 -6.85 7.93 20.94
CA THR A 79 -5.81 6.91 21.08
C THR A 79 -6.44 5.53 20.96
N VAL A 80 -5.87 4.69 20.10
CA VAL A 80 -6.32 3.33 19.78
C VAL A 80 -5.22 2.36 20.17
N LEU A 81 -5.55 1.38 21.02
CA LEU A 81 -4.61 0.41 21.57
C LEU A 81 -5.08 -1.02 21.21
N PRO A 82 -4.63 -1.55 20.08
CA PRO A 82 -4.88 -2.96 19.75
C PRO A 82 -4.19 -3.86 20.79
N ALA A 83 -4.94 -4.85 21.24
CA ALA A 83 -4.52 -5.77 22.29
C ALA A 83 -4.70 -7.24 21.86
N LYS A 84 -4.51 -8.16 22.81
CA LYS A 84 -4.70 -9.59 22.63
C LYS A 84 -6.16 -9.94 22.28
N ASN A 85 -6.37 -11.04 21.58
CA ASN A 85 -7.69 -11.60 21.25
C ASN A 85 -8.57 -10.67 20.39
N ASP A 86 -7.96 -9.94 19.46
CA ASP A 86 -8.64 -9.00 18.54
C ASP A 86 -9.45 -7.91 19.27
N LEU A 87 -9.11 -7.64 20.53
CA LEU A 87 -9.70 -6.55 21.30
C LEU A 87 -8.97 -5.25 21.02
N ILE A 88 -9.72 -4.20 20.92
CA ILE A 88 -9.21 -2.84 20.79
C ILE A 88 -9.68 -2.03 21.99
N TYR A 89 -8.72 -1.40 22.65
CA TYR A 89 -9.00 -0.38 23.64
C TYR A 89 -8.85 0.99 23.01
N TYR A 90 -9.64 1.94 23.44
CA TYR A 90 -9.50 3.32 22.97
C TYR A 90 -9.91 4.30 24.06
N TYR A 91 -9.39 5.50 23.96
CA TYR A 91 -9.84 6.63 24.77
C TYR A 91 -9.72 7.93 23.95
N GLU A 92 -10.54 8.90 24.31
CA GLU A 92 -10.53 10.22 23.70
C GLU A 92 -9.76 11.22 24.58
N GLY A 93 -8.94 12.03 23.93
CA GLY A 93 -8.14 13.04 24.65
C GLY A 93 -6.85 12.50 25.24
N ASP A 94 -6.49 12.98 26.43
CA ASP A 94 -5.21 12.71 27.10
C ASP A 94 -5.38 11.90 28.39
N ASP A 95 -6.58 11.39 28.65
CA ASP A 95 -6.91 10.72 29.91
C ASP A 95 -7.08 9.21 29.69
N PRO A 96 -6.03 8.40 29.97
CA PRO A 96 -6.07 6.95 29.77
C PRO A 96 -7.01 6.25 30.77
N THR A 97 -7.51 6.94 31.81
CA THR A 97 -8.45 6.33 32.77
C THR A 97 -9.83 6.10 32.16
N LYS A 98 -10.17 6.79 31.06
CA LYS A 98 -11.42 6.65 30.33
C LYS A 98 -11.36 5.57 29.25
N LEU A 99 -10.59 4.52 29.51
CA LEU A 99 -10.41 3.42 28.58
C LEU A 99 -11.74 2.72 28.28
N GLN A 100 -12.07 2.57 27.01
CA GLN A 100 -13.23 1.88 26.50
C GLN A 100 -12.79 0.72 25.62
N THR A 101 -13.63 -0.31 25.49
CA THR A 101 -13.36 -1.48 24.66
C THR A 101 -14.22 -1.42 23.40
N ALA A 102 -13.62 -1.78 22.27
CA ALA A 102 -14.27 -1.85 20.99
C ALA A 102 -13.81 -3.08 20.19
N ASP A 103 -14.63 -3.50 19.25
CA ASP A 103 -14.28 -4.50 18.25
C ASP A 103 -13.79 -3.82 16.97
N PHE A 104 -13.15 -4.56 16.06
CA PHE A 104 -12.68 -4.05 14.77
C PHE A 104 -13.79 -3.39 13.93
N HIS A 105 -15.02 -3.87 14.01
CA HIS A 105 -16.14 -3.26 13.28
C HIS A 105 -16.63 -1.95 13.91
N SER A 106 -16.63 -1.88 15.25
CA SER A 106 -17.12 -0.71 15.99
C SER A 106 -16.09 0.42 16.01
N ILE A 107 -14.79 0.11 16.06
CA ILE A 107 -13.73 1.13 16.11
C ILE A 107 -13.76 2.06 14.90
N ARG A 108 -14.03 1.53 13.71
CA ARG A 108 -14.19 2.33 12.49
C ARG A 108 -15.28 3.39 12.66
N THR A 109 -16.46 2.97 13.14
CA THR A 109 -17.58 3.88 13.36
C THR A 109 -17.23 4.95 14.39
N ILE A 110 -16.49 4.58 15.45
CA ILE A 110 -16.04 5.51 16.50
C ILE A 110 -15.09 6.55 15.92
N ILE A 111 -14.10 6.11 15.15
CA ILE A 111 -13.12 7.00 14.49
C ILE A 111 -13.81 7.95 13.51
N LEU A 112 -14.72 7.46 12.67
CA LEU A 112 -15.47 8.28 11.74
C LEU A 112 -16.36 9.30 12.45
N ASN A 113 -17.07 8.90 13.49
CA ASN A 113 -17.88 9.80 14.30
C ASN A 113 -17.03 10.88 14.95
N LYS A 114 -15.86 10.53 15.46
CA LYS A 114 -14.90 11.49 16.04
C LYS A 114 -14.37 12.44 14.98
N LYS A 115 -13.99 11.92 13.81
CA LYS A 115 -13.54 12.72 12.67
C LYS A 115 -14.60 13.76 12.25
N HIS A 116 -15.89 13.36 12.19
CA HIS A 116 -16.97 14.28 11.82
C HIS A 116 -17.22 15.37 12.87
N ARG A 117 -16.96 15.09 14.14
CA ARG A 117 -17.17 16.07 15.25
C ARG A 117 -15.96 16.98 15.45
N THR A 118 -14.80 16.62 14.89
CA THR A 118 -13.54 17.32 15.09
C THR A 118 -13.14 18.06 13.82
N ASN A 119 -12.49 19.20 13.96
CA ASN A 119 -11.95 19.90 12.80
C ASN A 119 -10.88 19.05 12.12
N PRO A 120 -10.96 18.80 10.79
CA PRO A 120 -10.00 17.96 10.07
C PRO A 120 -8.54 18.37 10.22
N ARG A 121 -8.29 19.66 10.48
CA ARG A 121 -6.94 20.20 10.67
C ARG A 121 -6.28 19.68 11.97
N TRP A 122 -7.07 19.38 12.99
CA TRP A 122 -6.59 19.01 14.32
C TRP A 122 -6.86 17.55 14.66
N PHE A 123 -7.63 16.86 13.82
CA PHE A 123 -7.99 15.48 14.08
C PHE A 123 -6.76 14.57 13.95
N GLU A 124 -6.42 13.88 15.00
CA GLU A 124 -5.28 12.99 15.07
C GLU A 124 -5.67 11.66 15.71
N VAL A 125 -5.20 10.57 15.11
CA VAL A 125 -5.32 9.22 15.66
C VAL A 125 -3.95 8.72 16.09
N VAL A 126 -3.79 8.36 17.34
CA VAL A 126 -2.57 7.78 17.89
C VAL A 126 -2.77 6.29 18.07
N LEU A 127 -1.98 5.49 17.38
CA LEU A 127 -2.01 4.03 17.45
C LEU A 127 -0.89 3.56 18.36
N LYS A 128 -1.24 2.85 19.45
CA LYS A 128 -0.30 2.31 20.43
C LYS A 128 -0.52 0.80 20.64
N PRO A 129 0.08 -0.06 19.79
CA PRO A 129 -0.08 -1.50 19.94
C PRO A 129 0.48 -1.97 21.28
N THR A 130 -0.25 -2.85 21.97
CA THR A 130 0.28 -3.54 23.15
C THR A 130 1.31 -4.59 22.73
N LYS A 131 2.16 -5.02 23.64
CA LYS A 131 3.17 -6.06 23.36
C LYS A 131 2.56 -7.40 22.96
N ASP A 132 1.34 -7.67 23.42
CA ASP A 132 0.59 -8.88 23.13
C ASP A 132 -0.35 -8.74 21.93
N ALA A 133 -0.34 -7.58 21.25
CA ALA A 133 -1.15 -7.33 20.08
C ALA A 133 -0.64 -8.17 18.88
N ASN A 134 -1.56 -8.71 18.11
CA ASN A 134 -1.22 -9.35 16.85
C ASN A 134 -0.78 -8.27 15.84
N TYR A 135 0.35 -8.53 15.17
CA TYR A 135 0.84 -7.64 14.10
C TYR A 135 -0.23 -7.38 13.02
N LYS A 136 -1.00 -8.41 12.66
CA LYS A 136 -2.11 -8.27 11.71
C LYS A 136 -3.09 -7.18 12.16
N ASN A 137 -3.47 -7.17 13.44
CA ASN A 137 -4.44 -6.21 13.97
C ASN A 137 -3.92 -4.76 13.90
N ALA A 138 -2.63 -4.56 14.14
CA ALA A 138 -2.02 -3.24 14.00
C ALA A 138 -2.03 -2.77 12.53
N VAL A 139 -1.74 -3.67 11.59
CA VAL A 139 -1.77 -3.37 10.15
C VAL A 139 -3.20 -3.10 9.67
N ASP A 140 -4.17 -3.91 10.08
CA ASP A 140 -5.58 -3.74 9.71
C ASP A 140 -6.11 -2.36 10.15
N ILE A 141 -5.75 -1.90 11.36
CA ILE A 141 -6.12 -0.55 11.83
C ILE A 141 -5.43 0.54 11.00
N LEU A 142 -4.16 0.36 10.65
CA LEU A 142 -3.46 1.31 9.79
C LEU A 142 -4.07 1.39 8.39
N ASP A 143 -4.55 0.28 7.86
CA ASP A 143 -5.28 0.27 6.59
C ASP A 143 -6.63 0.99 6.71
N GLU A 144 -7.35 0.81 7.82
CA GLU A 144 -8.56 1.58 8.10
C GLU A 144 -8.30 3.09 8.13
N MET A 145 -7.16 3.54 8.70
CA MET A 145 -6.81 4.97 8.68
C MET A 145 -6.71 5.52 7.26
N LYS A 146 -6.23 4.72 6.32
CA LYS A 146 -6.15 5.11 4.89
C LYS A 146 -7.53 5.08 4.22
N ILE A 147 -8.30 4.02 4.46
CA ILE A 147 -9.65 3.84 3.89
C ILE A 147 -10.54 5.00 4.34
N ASP A 148 -10.47 5.35 5.61
CA ASP A 148 -11.27 6.42 6.20
C ASP A 148 -10.69 7.82 5.93
N ALA A 149 -9.60 7.90 5.16
CA ALA A 149 -8.90 9.15 4.85
C ALA A 149 -8.64 10.02 6.10
N VAL A 150 -8.08 9.40 7.14
CA VAL A 150 -7.66 10.10 8.35
C VAL A 150 -6.44 10.97 8.01
N PRO A 151 -6.49 12.29 8.23
CA PRO A 151 -5.44 13.20 7.77
C PRO A 151 -4.13 13.03 8.54
N HIS A 152 -4.23 12.79 9.85
CA HIS A 152 -3.06 12.66 10.73
C HIS A 152 -3.22 11.42 11.60
N TYR A 153 -2.25 10.52 11.53
CA TYR A 153 -2.14 9.37 12.42
C TYR A 153 -0.67 9.05 12.68
N ALA A 154 -0.39 8.59 13.89
CA ALA A 154 0.95 8.22 14.32
C ALA A 154 0.95 6.86 15.01
N LEU A 155 2.01 6.09 14.79
CA LEU A 155 2.30 4.88 15.54
C LEU A 155 3.33 5.23 16.62
N VAL A 156 2.97 5.00 17.87
CA VAL A 156 3.79 5.33 19.05
C VAL A 156 3.82 4.13 19.99
N ASP A 157 4.88 3.98 20.74
CA ASP A 157 4.97 2.94 21.74
C ASP A 157 3.99 3.19 22.91
N ILE A 158 3.45 2.10 23.44
CA ILE A 158 2.56 2.15 24.59
C ILE A 158 3.31 2.61 25.84
N THR A 159 2.68 3.48 26.63
CA THR A 159 3.27 3.92 27.91
C THR A 159 3.09 2.87 29.02
N PRO A 160 3.98 2.82 30.01
CA PRO A 160 3.84 1.86 31.12
C PRO A 160 2.51 2.00 31.89
N VAL A 161 1.97 3.22 31.96
CA VAL A 161 0.68 3.50 32.64
C VAL A 161 -0.46 2.87 31.85
N GLU A 162 -0.49 3.07 30.54
CA GLU A 162 -1.51 2.49 29.66
C GLU A 162 -1.46 0.96 29.68
N SER A 163 -0.25 0.39 29.64
CA SER A 163 -0.07 -1.06 29.72
C SER A 163 -0.65 -1.65 31.01
N SER A 164 -0.38 -1.03 32.17
CA SER A 164 -0.90 -1.48 33.46
C SER A 164 -2.42 -1.36 33.57
N LEU A 165 -3.02 -0.32 32.96
CA LEU A 165 -4.47 -0.14 32.91
C LEU A 165 -5.14 -1.22 32.06
N ILE A 166 -4.56 -1.53 30.90
CA ILE A 166 -5.08 -2.58 30.02
C ILE A 166 -5.00 -3.94 30.72
N GLU A 167 -3.87 -4.29 31.35
CA GLU A 167 -3.72 -5.53 32.09
C GLU A 167 -4.76 -5.66 33.22
N THR A 168 -5.01 -4.56 33.94
CA THR A 168 -6.02 -4.54 35.01
C THR A 168 -7.42 -4.76 34.43
N THR A 169 -7.73 -4.11 33.33
CA THR A 169 -9.02 -4.25 32.64
C THR A 169 -9.20 -5.66 32.07
N GLN A 170 -8.16 -6.25 31.48
CA GLN A 170 -8.17 -7.61 30.96
C GLN A 170 -8.44 -8.64 32.10
N LYS A 171 -7.76 -8.47 33.24
CA LYS A 171 -7.97 -9.31 34.43
C LYS A 171 -9.39 -9.20 34.96
N ALA A 172 -9.95 -7.99 35.02
CA ALA A 172 -11.32 -7.74 35.44
C ALA A 172 -12.36 -8.40 34.50
N ASN A 173 -12.06 -8.45 33.20
CA ASN A 173 -12.91 -9.08 32.18
C ASN A 173 -12.65 -10.58 32.00
N GLY A 174 -11.78 -11.20 32.80
CA GLY A 174 -11.48 -12.65 32.73
C GLY A 174 -10.69 -13.07 31.50
N ILE A 175 -10.06 -12.15 30.81
CA ILE A 175 -9.23 -12.38 29.62
C ILE A 175 -7.82 -12.75 30.11
N ARG A 176 -7.42 -13.99 29.89
CA ARG A 176 -6.08 -14.55 30.24
C ARG A 176 -5.15 -14.60 29.05
#